data_358c2ec2b38cacc20ad0ddcecd6256e4
#
_entry.id   358c2ec2b38cacc20ad0ddcecd6256e4
#
_cell.length_a   1.000
_cell.length_b   1.000
_cell.length_c   1.000
_cell.angle_alpha   90.00
_cell.angle_beta   90.00
_cell.angle_gamma   90.00
#
_symmetry.space_group_name_H-M   'P 1'
#
loop_
_entity.id
_entity.type
_entity.pdbx_description
1 polymer ?
#
loop_
_entity_poly.entity_id
_entity_poly.type
_entity_poly.pdbx_seq_one_letter_code
_entity_poly.pdbx_strand_id
1 'polypeptide(L)'
;MFDHIFGLLTGRSAEPDTSDDHQLRICVAALLVEAARMDDRFDAAERQTIERILAERFTLSAAETGDLLGAAERAVDQSAQLFRFTNAVVQRVAVEDRVRILEMLWEVAYADGVLAPEEDQLLRRIAGLIHVSDRDRALARQRVLQRIAKGWPYCPSPALRSGRGKISVAIDSHSASV
;
A
#
# COMPACT_ATOMS: atom_id res chain seq x y z
N MET A 1 10.52 -17.98 -8.43
CA MET A 1 9.11 -17.85 -8.90
C MET A 1 8.58 -16.41 -8.80
N PHE A 2 9.27 -15.53 -8.09
CA PHE A 2 8.86 -14.13 -7.88
C PHE A 2 9.57 -13.13 -8.81
N ASP A 3 10.70 -13.49 -9.42
CA ASP A 3 11.27 -12.74 -10.54
C ASP A 3 10.27 -12.55 -11.69
N HIS A 4 9.30 -13.47 -11.81
CA HIS A 4 8.22 -13.39 -12.79
C HIS A 4 7.20 -12.27 -12.48
N ILE A 5 6.99 -11.93 -11.22
CA ILE A 5 6.04 -10.86 -10.83
C ILE A 5 6.70 -9.49 -11.01
N PHE A 6 8.01 -9.41 -10.77
CA PHE A 6 8.75 -8.16 -10.99
C PHE A 6 8.98 -7.92 -12.49
N GLY A 7 9.25 -8.97 -13.26
CA GLY A 7 9.28 -8.92 -14.73
C GLY A 7 7.93 -8.52 -15.34
N LEU A 8 6.80 -8.92 -14.72
CA LEU A 8 5.45 -8.48 -15.09
C LEU A 8 5.18 -7.03 -14.66
N LEU A 9 5.82 -6.53 -13.60
CA LEU A 9 5.71 -5.14 -13.17
C LEU A 9 6.52 -4.16 -14.03
N THR A 10 7.59 -4.61 -14.68
CA THR A 10 8.49 -3.74 -15.43
C THR A 10 8.41 -3.88 -16.95
N GLY A 11 7.71 -4.92 -17.47
CA GLY A 11 7.52 -5.12 -18.92
C GLY A 11 8.83 -5.28 -19.73
N ARG A 12 9.96 -5.57 -19.07
CA ARG A 12 11.27 -5.68 -19.69
C ARG A 12 11.89 -7.06 -19.50
N SER A 13 12.05 -7.77 -20.60
CA SER A 13 12.96 -8.92 -20.72
C SER A 13 14.41 -8.45 -20.93
N ALA A 14 14.90 -7.54 -20.11
CA ALA A 14 16.30 -7.16 -20.07
C ALA A 14 16.80 -7.45 -18.65
N GLU A 15 18.04 -7.89 -18.51
CA GLU A 15 18.73 -8.09 -17.23
C GLU A 15 18.39 -6.91 -16.31
N PRO A 16 17.78 -7.13 -15.13
CA PRO A 16 17.37 -6.01 -14.27
C PRO A 16 18.63 -5.26 -13.85
N ASP A 17 18.69 -3.98 -14.15
CA ASP A 17 19.63 -3.08 -13.50
C ASP A 17 19.22 -3.03 -12.01
N THR A 18 19.95 -3.79 -11.19
CA THR A 18 19.65 -3.99 -9.77
C THR A 18 19.53 -2.66 -9.00
N SER A 19 20.19 -1.62 -9.49
CA SER A 19 20.12 -0.26 -8.95
C SER A 19 18.76 0.40 -9.21
N ASP A 20 18.20 0.22 -10.41
CA ASP A 20 16.92 0.84 -10.80
C ASP A 20 15.73 0.17 -10.10
N ASP A 21 15.78 -1.15 -9.95
CA ASP A 21 14.80 -1.93 -9.20
C ASP A 21 14.81 -1.55 -7.71
N HIS A 22 16.00 -1.41 -7.12
CA HIS A 22 16.14 -0.99 -5.72
C HIS A 22 15.55 0.42 -5.52
N GLN A 23 15.84 1.35 -6.42
CA GLN A 23 15.28 2.70 -6.36
C GLN A 23 13.75 2.71 -6.47
N LEU A 24 13.17 1.86 -7.31
CA LEU A 24 11.71 1.72 -7.41
C LEU A 24 11.11 1.18 -6.11
N ARG A 25 11.74 0.17 -5.49
CA ARG A 25 11.31 -0.36 -4.18
C ARG A 25 11.31 0.73 -3.10
N ILE A 26 12.36 1.57 -3.06
CA ILE A 26 12.42 2.73 -2.15
C ILE A 26 11.26 3.69 -2.40
N CYS A 27 10.93 4.00 -3.67
CA CYS A 27 9.82 4.89 -3.99
C CYS A 27 8.46 4.30 -3.55
N VAL A 28 8.22 3.01 -3.75
CA VAL A 28 7.01 2.34 -3.29
C VAL A 28 6.94 2.34 -1.76
N ALA A 29 8.02 1.97 -1.08
CA ALA A 29 8.09 2.00 0.38
C ALA A 29 7.88 3.42 0.93
N ALA A 30 8.42 4.45 0.27
CA ALA A 30 8.19 5.85 0.64
C ALA A 30 6.71 6.26 0.54
N LEU A 31 5.99 5.78 -0.48
CA LEU A 31 4.54 6.01 -0.57
C LEU A 31 3.76 5.35 0.58
N LEU A 32 4.18 4.16 1.04
CA LEU A 32 3.58 3.49 2.18
C LEU A 32 3.85 4.26 3.48
N VAL A 33 5.08 4.75 3.67
CA VAL A 33 5.46 5.59 4.84
C VAL A 33 4.69 6.91 4.84
N GLU A 34 4.54 7.56 3.68
CA GLU A 34 3.74 8.79 3.54
C GLU A 34 2.27 8.54 3.90
N ALA A 35 1.70 7.40 3.48
CA ALA A 35 0.34 7.05 3.83
C ALA A 35 0.17 6.84 5.34
N ALA A 36 1.11 6.17 5.99
CA ALA A 36 1.08 5.91 7.42
C ALA A 36 1.32 7.16 8.27
N ARG A 37 2.02 8.17 7.76
CA ARG A 37 2.32 9.42 8.51
C ARG A 37 1.21 10.46 8.46
N MET A 38 0.07 10.17 7.80
CA MET A 38 -0.99 11.18 7.60
C MET A 38 -1.71 11.61 8.88
N ASP A 39 -1.75 10.77 9.89
CA ASP A 39 -2.45 11.04 11.15
C ASP A 39 -1.51 11.45 12.31
N ASP A 40 -0.26 11.83 12.02
CA ASP A 40 0.80 12.17 12.99
C ASP A 40 1.14 11.03 13.99
N ARG A 41 0.70 9.80 13.70
CA ARG A 41 0.84 8.66 14.62
C ARG A 41 1.47 7.45 13.95
N PHE A 42 2.52 7.65 13.15
CA PHE A 42 3.28 6.51 12.61
C PHE A 42 3.72 5.60 13.76
N ASP A 43 2.84 4.65 14.09
CA ASP A 43 3.00 3.78 15.24
C ASP A 43 3.73 2.46 14.89
N ALA A 44 4.02 1.68 15.92
CA ALA A 44 4.73 0.41 15.75
C ALA A 44 3.90 -0.63 14.96
N ALA A 45 2.58 -0.56 14.99
CA ALA A 45 1.70 -1.50 14.29
C ALA A 45 1.67 -1.19 12.78
N GLU A 46 1.62 0.08 12.41
CA GLU A 46 1.72 0.51 11.01
C GLU A 46 3.09 0.19 10.43
N ARG A 47 4.16 0.48 11.17
CA ARG A 47 5.52 0.11 10.78
C ARG A 47 5.63 -1.40 10.53
N GLN A 48 5.14 -2.22 11.42
CA GLN A 48 5.15 -3.69 11.29
C GLN A 48 4.31 -4.14 10.09
N THR A 49 3.20 -3.48 9.82
CA THR A 49 2.36 -3.74 8.64
C THR A 49 3.12 -3.44 7.35
N ILE A 50 3.80 -2.29 7.27
CA ILE A 50 4.63 -1.93 6.12
C ILE A 50 5.76 -2.94 5.94
N GLU A 51 6.49 -3.30 7.00
CA GLU A 51 7.57 -4.30 6.96
C GLU A 51 7.06 -5.62 6.38
N ARG A 52 5.91 -6.13 6.86
CA ARG A 52 5.30 -7.34 6.34
C ARG A 52 4.93 -7.22 4.87
N ILE A 53 4.28 -6.14 4.47
CA ILE A 53 3.89 -5.90 3.07
C ILE A 53 5.11 -5.89 2.16
N LEU A 54 6.16 -5.16 2.54
CA LEU A 54 7.40 -5.08 1.76
C LEU A 54 8.10 -6.44 1.66
N ALA A 55 8.21 -7.18 2.79
CA ALA A 55 8.80 -8.51 2.81
C ALA A 55 8.06 -9.48 1.89
N GLU A 56 6.73 -9.52 1.97
CA GLU A 56 5.89 -10.42 1.16
C GLU A 56 5.89 -10.02 -0.33
N ARG A 57 5.80 -8.72 -0.64
CA ARG A 57 5.67 -8.23 -2.01
C ARG A 57 6.98 -8.28 -2.79
N PHE A 58 8.10 -8.06 -2.11
CA PHE A 58 9.42 -8.03 -2.73
C PHE A 58 10.29 -9.24 -2.37
N THR A 59 9.74 -10.19 -1.60
CA THR A 59 10.44 -11.43 -1.17
C THR A 59 11.77 -11.11 -0.48
N LEU A 60 11.71 -10.22 0.51
CA LEU A 60 12.86 -9.73 1.26
C LEU A 60 13.02 -10.47 2.58
N SER A 61 14.25 -10.64 3.03
CA SER A 61 14.58 -11.02 4.41
C SER A 61 14.24 -9.86 5.37
N ALA A 62 14.19 -10.15 6.66
CA ALA A 62 13.96 -9.12 7.69
C ALA A 62 15.00 -8.00 7.66
N ALA A 63 16.29 -8.33 7.41
CA ALA A 63 17.35 -7.34 7.30
C ALA A 63 17.16 -6.43 6.09
N GLU A 64 16.93 -7.01 4.90
CA GLU A 64 16.69 -6.25 3.66
C GLU A 64 15.44 -5.36 3.77
N THR A 65 14.40 -5.86 4.44
CA THR A 65 13.16 -5.09 4.68
C THR A 65 13.43 -3.89 5.59
N GLY A 66 14.19 -4.08 6.66
CA GLY A 66 14.58 -2.99 7.56
C GLY A 66 15.43 -1.93 6.86
N ASP A 67 16.39 -2.35 6.04
CA ASP A 67 17.24 -1.45 5.25
C ASP A 67 16.41 -0.65 4.23
N LEU A 68 15.48 -1.31 3.54
CA LEU A 68 14.58 -0.70 2.56
C LEU A 68 13.66 0.33 3.24
N LEU A 69 13.05 -0.03 4.36
CA LEU A 69 12.17 0.87 5.11
C LEU A 69 12.94 2.07 5.65
N GLY A 70 14.13 1.86 6.22
CA GLY A 70 14.99 2.96 6.67
C GLY A 70 15.43 3.89 5.53
N ALA A 71 15.67 3.37 4.33
CA ALA A 71 15.95 4.17 3.15
C ALA A 71 14.73 4.99 2.72
N ALA A 72 13.53 4.40 2.77
CA ALA A 72 12.28 5.06 2.46
C ALA A 72 11.96 6.19 3.45
N GLU A 73 12.11 5.95 4.75
CA GLU A 73 11.93 6.97 5.80
C GLU A 73 12.84 8.18 5.57
N ARG A 74 14.13 7.92 5.30
CA ARG A 74 15.10 9.01 4.97
C ARG A 74 14.70 9.75 3.69
N ALA A 75 14.18 9.07 2.68
CA ALA A 75 13.73 9.69 1.45
C ALA A 75 12.53 10.62 1.67
N VAL A 76 11.58 10.20 2.52
CA VAL A 76 10.43 11.01 2.94
C VAL A 76 10.89 12.23 3.73
N ASP A 77 11.78 12.07 4.72
CA ASP A 77 12.30 13.17 5.53
C ASP A 77 13.05 14.23 4.70
N GLN A 78 13.73 13.79 3.63
CA GLN A 78 14.48 14.69 2.73
C GLN A 78 13.62 15.40 1.70
N SER A 79 12.44 14.89 1.41
CA SER A 79 11.60 15.41 0.34
C SER A 79 10.13 15.11 0.61
N ALA A 80 9.41 16.10 1.09
CA ALA A 80 7.94 16.08 1.21
C ALA A 80 7.22 16.10 -0.17
N GLN A 81 7.87 15.68 -1.25
CA GLN A 81 7.31 15.73 -2.59
C GLN A 81 6.77 14.37 -3.02
N LEU A 82 5.53 14.08 -2.67
CA LEU A 82 4.76 12.93 -3.15
C LEU A 82 4.91 12.71 -4.67
N PHE A 83 4.99 13.81 -5.44
CA PHE A 83 5.17 13.77 -6.89
C PHE A 83 6.44 13.03 -7.32
N ARG A 84 7.54 13.15 -6.57
CA ARG A 84 8.80 12.46 -6.90
C ARG A 84 8.63 10.94 -6.87
N PHE A 85 7.96 10.42 -5.86
CA PHE A 85 7.74 8.98 -5.70
C PHE A 85 6.71 8.45 -6.71
N THR A 86 5.60 9.16 -6.89
CA THR A 86 4.58 8.78 -7.87
C THR A 86 5.08 8.86 -9.31
N ASN A 87 5.93 9.84 -9.64
CA ASN A 87 6.53 9.93 -10.95
C ASN A 87 7.48 8.75 -11.22
N ALA A 88 8.26 8.32 -10.24
CA ALA A 88 9.11 7.13 -10.38
C ALA A 88 8.27 5.87 -10.68
N VAL A 89 7.11 5.72 -10.03
CA VAL A 89 6.15 4.64 -10.33
C VAL A 89 5.63 4.76 -11.77
N VAL A 90 5.20 5.95 -12.20
CA VAL A 90 4.68 6.18 -13.56
C VAL A 90 5.70 5.83 -14.64
N GLN A 91 6.98 6.13 -14.42
CA GLN A 91 8.03 5.89 -15.40
C GLN A 91 8.44 4.41 -15.50
N ARG A 92 8.26 3.62 -14.44
CA ARG A 92 8.83 2.27 -14.35
C ARG A 92 7.81 1.16 -14.23
N VAL A 93 6.58 1.45 -13.78
CA VAL A 93 5.54 0.46 -13.56
C VAL A 93 4.48 0.53 -14.65
N ALA A 94 4.18 -0.62 -15.26
CA ALA A 94 3.11 -0.72 -16.25
C ALA A 94 1.76 -0.29 -15.65
N VAL A 95 0.88 0.29 -16.47
CA VAL A 95 -0.40 0.86 -15.99
C VAL A 95 -1.24 -0.18 -15.26
N GLU A 96 -1.24 -1.41 -15.77
CA GLU A 96 -2.00 -2.54 -15.26
C GLU A 96 -1.56 -2.97 -13.86
N ASP A 97 -0.27 -2.74 -13.54
CA ASP A 97 0.32 -3.17 -12.27
C ASP A 97 0.28 -2.09 -11.19
N ARG A 98 0.04 -0.82 -11.55
CA ARG A 98 -0.02 0.29 -10.60
C ARG A 98 -1.14 0.13 -9.58
N VAL A 99 -2.22 -0.56 -9.95
CA VAL A 99 -3.31 -0.88 -9.05
C VAL A 99 -2.86 -1.73 -7.84
N ARG A 100 -1.81 -2.54 -8.00
CA ARG A 100 -1.23 -3.33 -6.90
C ARG A 100 -0.56 -2.46 -5.85
N ILE A 101 0.05 -1.34 -6.28
CA ILE A 101 0.61 -0.36 -5.34
C ILE A 101 -0.51 0.28 -4.51
N LEU A 102 -1.66 0.57 -5.12
CA LEU A 102 -2.83 1.03 -4.38
C LEU A 102 -3.38 -0.02 -3.41
N GLU A 103 -3.35 -1.31 -3.77
CA GLU A 103 -3.73 -2.37 -2.83
C GLU A 103 -2.81 -2.38 -1.59
N MET A 104 -1.49 -2.22 -1.78
CA MET A 104 -0.54 -2.12 -0.66
C MET A 104 -0.84 -0.90 0.22
N LEU A 105 -1.13 0.25 -0.39
CA LEU A 105 -1.50 1.47 0.33
C LEU A 105 -2.81 1.29 1.12
N TRP A 106 -3.83 0.62 0.55
CA TRP A 106 -5.05 0.29 1.26
C TRP A 106 -4.82 -0.69 2.42
N GLU A 107 -3.88 -1.64 2.27
CA GLU A 107 -3.51 -2.56 3.36
C GLU A 107 -2.90 -1.82 4.55
N VAL A 108 -2.07 -0.79 4.30
CA VAL A 108 -1.51 0.08 5.36
C VAL A 108 -2.62 0.91 5.99
N ALA A 109 -3.42 1.60 5.19
CA ALA A 109 -4.51 2.46 5.70
C ALA A 109 -5.57 1.69 6.51
N TYR A 110 -5.71 0.39 6.31
CA TYR A 110 -6.60 -0.45 7.12
C TYR A 110 -5.89 -1.24 8.22
N ALA A 111 -4.62 -0.95 8.53
CA ALA A 111 -3.84 -1.70 9.50
C ALA A 111 -4.44 -1.67 10.91
N ASP A 112 -4.98 -0.54 11.32
CA ASP A 112 -5.66 -0.34 12.61
C ASP A 112 -7.18 -0.64 12.56
N GLY A 113 -7.72 -0.89 11.35
CA GLY A 113 -9.13 -1.19 11.08
C GLY A 113 -10.03 0.04 10.95
N VAL A 114 -9.47 1.25 10.96
CA VAL A 114 -10.20 2.53 10.83
C VAL A 114 -9.54 3.36 9.74
N LEU A 115 -10.28 3.69 8.70
CA LEU A 115 -9.79 4.58 7.65
C LEU A 115 -10.04 6.03 8.03
N ALA A 116 -8.98 6.82 8.16
CA ALA A 116 -9.09 8.26 8.36
C ALA A 116 -9.48 8.98 7.05
N PRO A 117 -10.27 10.07 7.12
CA PRO A 117 -10.61 10.86 5.93
C PRO A 117 -9.39 11.38 5.17
N GLU A 118 -8.35 11.73 5.88
CA GLU A 118 -7.07 12.23 5.36
C GLU A 118 -6.35 11.15 4.53
N GLU A 119 -6.36 9.92 5.00
CA GLU A 119 -5.80 8.76 4.29
C GLU A 119 -6.57 8.48 2.99
N ASP A 120 -7.92 8.49 3.02
CA ASP A 120 -8.73 8.32 1.80
C ASP A 120 -8.42 9.41 0.78
N GLN A 121 -8.26 10.65 1.21
CA GLN A 121 -7.87 11.77 0.34
C GLN A 121 -6.48 11.57 -0.26
N LEU A 122 -5.49 11.14 0.55
CA LEU A 122 -4.14 10.86 0.08
C LEU A 122 -4.15 9.74 -0.96
N LEU A 123 -4.83 8.61 -0.66
CA LEU A 123 -4.89 7.49 -1.58
C LEU A 123 -5.57 7.86 -2.90
N ARG A 124 -6.60 8.70 -2.86
CA ARG A 124 -7.24 9.28 -4.05
C ARG A 124 -6.26 10.13 -4.86
N ARG A 125 -5.48 10.97 -4.18
CA ARG A 125 -4.45 11.81 -4.81
C ARG A 125 -3.36 10.97 -5.44
N ILE A 126 -2.84 9.96 -4.73
CA ILE A 126 -1.83 9.02 -5.26
C ILE A 126 -2.38 8.30 -6.50
N ALA A 127 -3.61 7.77 -6.44
CA ALA A 127 -4.24 7.09 -7.57
C ALA A 127 -4.26 7.97 -8.83
N GLY A 128 -4.67 9.25 -8.70
CA GLY A 128 -4.64 10.21 -9.79
C GLY A 128 -3.22 10.45 -10.33
N LEU A 129 -2.23 10.60 -9.45
CA LEU A 129 -0.84 10.84 -9.83
C LEU A 129 -0.19 9.64 -10.54
N ILE A 130 -0.57 8.40 -10.20
CA ILE A 130 -0.08 7.20 -10.88
C ILE A 130 -0.99 6.71 -12.01
N HIS A 131 -1.98 7.53 -12.41
CA HIS A 131 -2.90 7.28 -13.49
C HIS A 131 -3.75 6.00 -13.34
N VAL A 132 -4.18 5.69 -12.12
CA VAL A 132 -5.16 4.64 -11.84
C VAL A 132 -6.54 5.23 -11.79
N SER A 133 -7.49 4.62 -12.52
CA SER A 133 -8.87 5.12 -12.59
C SER A 133 -9.59 5.02 -11.24
N ASP A 134 -10.61 5.85 -11.02
CA ASP A 134 -11.46 5.78 -9.81
C ASP A 134 -12.14 4.41 -9.67
N ARG A 135 -12.50 3.78 -10.79
CA ARG A 135 -13.06 2.44 -10.80
C ARG A 135 -12.05 1.40 -10.28
N ASP A 136 -10.82 1.43 -10.79
CA ASP A 136 -9.79 0.48 -10.40
C ASP A 136 -9.34 0.71 -8.96
N ARG A 137 -9.29 1.99 -8.51
CA ARG A 137 -9.07 2.36 -7.12
C ARG A 137 -10.15 1.77 -6.20
N ALA A 138 -11.43 1.89 -6.56
CA ALA A 138 -12.53 1.34 -5.78
C ALA A 138 -12.47 -0.20 -5.73
N LEU A 139 -12.16 -0.86 -6.86
CA LEU A 139 -11.96 -2.31 -6.91
C LEU A 139 -10.76 -2.77 -6.09
N ALA A 140 -9.66 -2.04 -6.09
CA ALA A 140 -8.49 -2.32 -5.25
C ALA A 140 -8.88 -2.29 -3.76
N ARG A 141 -9.57 -1.23 -3.31
CA ARG A 141 -10.11 -1.12 -1.95
C ARG A 141 -10.99 -2.32 -1.60
N GLN A 142 -11.93 -2.67 -2.47
CA GLN A 142 -12.84 -3.80 -2.23
C GLN A 142 -12.09 -5.13 -2.07
N ARG A 143 -11.07 -5.38 -2.91
CA ARG A 143 -10.23 -6.59 -2.81
C ARG A 143 -9.50 -6.66 -1.47
N VAL A 144 -8.96 -5.55 -1.00
CA VAL A 144 -8.27 -5.47 0.29
C VAL A 144 -9.25 -5.76 1.43
N LEU A 145 -10.41 -5.11 1.44
CA LEU A 145 -11.46 -5.35 2.45
C LEU A 145 -11.93 -6.80 2.48
N GLN A 146 -12.06 -7.45 1.31
CA GLN A 146 -12.40 -8.87 1.23
C GLN A 146 -11.31 -9.77 1.79
N ARG A 147 -10.02 -9.43 1.60
CA ARG A 147 -8.90 -10.16 2.21
C ARG A 147 -8.93 -10.03 3.74
N ILE A 148 -9.11 -8.82 4.24
CA ILE A 148 -9.22 -8.54 5.68
C ILE A 148 -10.40 -9.32 6.30
N ALA A 149 -11.57 -9.32 5.65
CA ALA A 149 -12.76 -10.01 6.12
C ALA A 149 -12.61 -11.54 6.16
N LYS A 150 -11.77 -12.11 5.30
CA LYS A 150 -11.47 -13.56 5.25
C LYS A 150 -10.43 -14.01 6.28
N GLY A 151 -10.03 -13.15 7.21
CA GLY A 151 -9.06 -13.50 8.26
C GLY A 151 -7.61 -13.42 7.77
N TRP A 152 -7.29 -12.47 6.93
CA TRP A 152 -5.91 -12.11 6.67
C TRP A 152 -5.16 -11.97 8.01
N PRO A 153 -3.93 -12.51 8.15
CA PRO A 153 -3.27 -12.72 9.46
C PRO A 153 -2.99 -11.45 10.27
N TYR A 154 -3.50 -10.32 9.85
CA TYR A 154 -3.37 -9.02 10.53
C TYR A 154 -4.73 -8.31 10.70
N CYS A 155 -5.74 -9.04 11.18
CA CYS A 155 -6.83 -8.39 11.87
C CYS A 155 -6.43 -8.33 13.36
N PRO A 156 -6.20 -7.15 13.97
CA PRO A 156 -6.02 -7.09 15.42
C PRO A 156 -7.25 -7.76 16.04
N SER A 157 -7.00 -8.76 16.90
CA SER A 157 -8.07 -9.48 17.60
C SER A 157 -9.06 -8.48 18.18
N PRO A 158 -10.38 -8.73 18.12
CA PRO A 158 -11.41 -7.81 18.65
C PRO A 158 -11.26 -7.51 20.14
N ALA A 159 -10.31 -8.11 20.83
CA ALA A 159 -10.01 -7.88 22.22
C ALA A 159 -9.38 -6.50 22.55
N LEU A 160 -8.86 -5.76 21.56
CA LEU A 160 -8.36 -4.39 21.73
C LEU A 160 -9.40 -3.31 21.41
N ARG A 161 -10.64 -3.69 21.08
CA ARG A 161 -11.75 -2.77 20.83
C ARG A 161 -12.48 -2.28 22.09
N SER A 162 -11.86 -2.23 23.24
CA SER A 162 -12.48 -1.59 24.40
C SER A 162 -12.12 -0.11 24.46
N GLY A 163 -12.68 0.66 23.57
CA GLY A 163 -12.59 2.11 23.66
C GLY A 163 -12.91 2.84 22.35
N ARG A 164 -14.19 2.99 22.10
CA ARG A 164 -14.90 3.89 21.19
C ARG A 164 -15.48 3.30 19.92
N GLY A 165 -16.82 3.31 19.87
CA GLY A 165 -17.64 3.49 18.68
C GLY A 165 -17.89 2.22 17.85
N LYS A 166 -19.08 1.67 17.99
CA LYS A 166 -19.66 0.68 17.06
C LYS A 166 -19.64 1.25 15.65
N ILE A 167 -18.79 0.72 14.78
CA ILE A 167 -18.95 0.93 13.34
C ILE A 167 -19.78 -0.22 12.81
N SER A 168 -21.05 0.07 12.54
CA SER A 168 -21.96 -0.80 11.80
C SER A 168 -21.52 -0.73 10.33
N VAL A 169 -20.88 -1.77 9.84
CA VAL A 169 -20.72 -1.96 8.40
C VAL A 169 -22.08 -2.35 7.86
N ALA A 170 -22.83 -1.36 7.38
CA ALA A 170 -24.04 -1.60 6.61
C ALA A 170 -23.63 -2.27 5.29
N ILE A 171 -23.80 -3.59 5.24
CA ILE A 171 -23.81 -4.32 3.98
C ILE A 171 -25.19 -4.02 3.40
N ASP A 172 -25.29 -3.03 2.50
CA ASP A 172 -26.46 -2.82 1.67
C ASP A 172 -26.62 -4.01 0.72
N SER A 173 -27.41 -4.98 1.20
CA SER A 173 -27.96 -6.05 0.38
C SER A 173 -29.10 -5.44 -0.45
N HIS A 174 -28.78 -4.81 -1.57
CA HIS A 174 -29.81 -4.55 -2.59
C HIS A 174 -30.01 -5.83 -3.39
N SER A 175 -30.97 -6.62 -2.87
CA SER A 175 -31.61 -7.72 -3.56
C SER A 175 -32.27 -7.19 -4.84
N ALA A 176 -31.82 -7.68 -5.98
CA ALA A 176 -32.57 -7.58 -7.21
C ALA A 176 -33.80 -8.53 -7.10
N SER A 177 -34.99 -7.97 -7.20
CA SER A 177 -36.19 -8.69 -7.57
C SER A 177 -36.89 -7.95 -8.71
N VAL A 178 -37.22 -8.75 -9.72
CA VAL A 178 -38.06 -8.59 -10.93
C VAL A 178 -37.30 -8.14 -12.15
#